data_71fbd1ff6b7357de8a03508a00d89bf6
#
_entry.id   71fbd1ff6b7357de8a03508a00d89bf6
#
_cell.length_a   1.000
_cell.length_b   1.000
_cell.length_c   1.000
_cell.angle_alpha   90.00
_cell.angle_beta   90.00
_cell.angle_gamma   90.00
#
_symmetry.space_group_name_H-M   'P 1'
#
loop_
_entity.id
_entity.type
_entity.pdbx_description
1 polymer ?
#
loop_
_entity_poly.entity_id
_entity_poly.type
_entity_poly.pdbx_seq_one_letter_code
_entity_poly.pdbx_strand_id
1 'polypeptide(L)'
;SSLAQAAGLAALEETAYVEKVRALIAEQRPRLTAGLRALGLRLLDGRANSLLFQAPETLGEALRQRGAVLRSCANYPGLGPGWYRTAVRTGPENEQLLKLLAEVLE
;
A
#
# COMPACT_ATOMS: atom_id res chain seq x y z
N SER A 1 -9.58 -39.17 -8.85
CA SER A 1 -9.22 -38.89 -10.25
C SER A 1 -8.12 -37.81 -10.30
N SER A 2 -7.38 -37.81 -11.38
CA SER A 2 -6.30 -36.82 -11.54
C SER A 2 -6.81 -35.37 -11.57
N LEU A 3 -8.01 -35.14 -12.07
CA LEU A 3 -8.63 -33.82 -12.08
C LEU A 3 -8.96 -33.34 -10.66
N ALA A 4 -9.50 -34.22 -9.81
CA ALA A 4 -9.81 -33.89 -8.43
C ALA A 4 -8.54 -33.62 -7.62
N GLN A 5 -7.47 -34.36 -7.86
CA GLN A 5 -6.18 -34.17 -7.21
C GLN A 5 -5.56 -32.83 -7.62
N ALA A 6 -5.61 -32.48 -8.90
CA ALA A 6 -5.11 -31.19 -9.40
C ALA A 6 -5.87 -30.01 -8.78
N ALA A 7 -7.20 -30.12 -8.68
CA ALA A 7 -8.02 -29.09 -8.04
C ALA A 7 -7.70 -28.92 -6.55
N GLY A 8 -7.46 -30.03 -5.84
CA GLY A 8 -7.08 -30.02 -4.43
C GLY A 8 -5.73 -29.34 -4.20
N LEU A 9 -4.74 -29.63 -5.05
CA LEU A 9 -3.42 -28.99 -4.96
C LEU A 9 -3.50 -27.48 -5.22
N ALA A 10 -4.26 -27.06 -6.23
CA ALA A 10 -4.44 -25.65 -6.54
C ALA A 10 -5.08 -24.90 -5.37
N ALA A 11 -6.09 -25.48 -4.70
CA ALA A 11 -6.73 -24.88 -3.54
C ALA A 11 -5.77 -24.73 -2.36
N LEU A 12 -4.90 -25.74 -2.11
CA LEU A 12 -3.89 -25.67 -1.06
C LEU A 12 -2.84 -24.59 -1.35
N GLU A 13 -2.40 -24.48 -2.58
CA GLU A 13 -1.46 -23.43 -2.99
C GLU A 13 -2.05 -22.03 -2.83
N GLU A 14 -3.31 -21.85 -3.18
CA GLU A 14 -4.03 -20.60 -2.98
C GLU A 14 -4.13 -20.23 -1.51
N THR A 15 -4.45 -21.19 -0.65
CA THR A 15 -4.53 -20.97 0.80
C THR A 15 -3.18 -20.56 1.37
N ALA A 16 -2.10 -21.24 0.98
CA ALA A 16 -0.74 -20.90 1.40
C ALA A 16 -0.34 -19.50 0.93
N TYR A 17 -0.72 -19.14 -0.28
CA TYR A 17 -0.45 -17.79 -0.82
C TYR A 17 -1.18 -16.71 0.00
N VAL A 18 -2.45 -16.92 0.30
CA VAL A 18 -3.25 -15.98 1.10
C VAL A 18 -2.64 -15.79 2.49
N GLU A 19 -2.20 -16.87 3.12
CA GLU A 19 -1.56 -16.81 4.43
C GLU A 19 -0.24 -16.02 4.38
N LYS A 20 0.56 -16.21 3.33
CA LYS A 20 1.80 -15.45 3.13
C LYS A 20 1.52 -13.97 2.97
N VAL A 21 0.50 -13.61 2.20
CA VAL A 21 0.11 -12.22 2.00
C VAL A 21 -0.36 -11.60 3.31
N ARG A 22 -1.16 -12.31 4.09
CA ARG A 22 -1.61 -11.83 5.41
C ARG A 22 -0.45 -11.59 6.36
N ALA A 23 0.51 -12.51 6.39
CA ALA A 23 1.70 -12.38 7.22
C ALA A 23 2.54 -11.17 6.79
N LEU A 24 2.71 -10.97 5.50
CA LEU A 24 3.42 -9.82 4.95
C LEU A 24 2.75 -8.51 5.37
N ILE A 25 1.44 -8.42 5.22
CA ILE A 25 0.68 -7.23 5.59
C ILE A 25 0.79 -6.97 7.09
N ALA A 26 0.64 -8.01 7.93
CA ALA A 26 0.74 -7.88 9.37
C ALA A 26 2.13 -7.37 9.80
N GLU A 27 3.19 -7.77 9.12
CA GLU A 27 4.54 -7.30 9.39
C GLU A 27 4.79 -5.90 8.85
N GLN A 28 4.39 -5.63 7.62
CA GLN A 28 4.75 -4.40 6.91
C GLN A 28 3.84 -3.22 7.21
N ARG A 29 2.56 -3.47 7.54
CA ARG A 29 1.61 -2.39 7.83
C ARG A 29 2.08 -1.46 8.95
N PRO A 30 2.52 -1.96 10.12
CA PRO A 30 3.02 -1.09 11.18
C PRO A 30 4.26 -0.31 10.76
N ARG A 31 5.15 -0.93 10.01
CA ARG A 31 6.39 -0.28 9.53
C ARG A 31 6.09 0.84 8.55
N LEU A 32 5.21 0.58 7.59
CA LEU A 32 4.80 1.59 6.62
C LEU A 32 4.06 2.73 7.30
N THR A 33 3.17 2.42 8.23
CA THR A 33 2.45 3.41 9.04
C THR A 33 3.42 4.32 9.78
N ALA A 34 4.40 3.74 10.47
CA ALA A 34 5.41 4.50 11.21
C ALA A 34 6.24 5.39 10.27
N GLY A 35 6.62 4.87 9.11
CA GLY A 35 7.36 5.64 8.12
C GLY A 35 6.58 6.83 7.59
N LEU A 36 5.30 6.65 7.27
CA LEU A 36 4.45 7.73 6.80
C LEU A 36 4.24 8.79 7.89
N ARG A 37 4.04 8.38 9.14
CA ARG A 37 3.91 9.31 10.28
C ARG A 37 5.20 10.09 10.51
N ALA A 38 6.34 9.44 10.34
CA ALA A 38 7.63 10.11 10.48
C ALA A 38 7.84 11.22 9.45
N LEU A 39 7.17 11.11 8.30
CA LEU A 39 7.18 12.16 7.28
C LEU A 39 6.18 13.30 7.58
N GLY A 40 5.45 13.21 8.68
CA GLY A 40 4.47 14.21 9.07
C GLY A 40 3.12 14.08 8.39
N LEU A 41 2.86 12.94 7.74
CA LEU A 41 1.60 12.72 7.05
C LEU A 41 0.50 12.27 8.00
N ARG A 42 -0.71 12.74 7.75
CA ARG A 42 -1.90 12.33 8.50
C ARG A 42 -2.45 11.04 7.89
N LEU A 43 -2.75 10.07 8.74
CA LEU A 43 -3.21 8.75 8.33
C LEU A 43 -4.64 8.49 8.76
N LEU A 44 -5.39 7.81 7.90
CA LEU A 44 -6.67 7.20 8.23
C LEU A 44 -6.55 5.70 8.04
N ASP A 45 -7.28 4.94 8.87
CA ASP A 45 -7.34 3.50 8.71
C ASP A 45 -8.05 3.15 7.41
N GLY A 46 -7.34 2.45 6.53
CA GLY A 46 -7.90 1.90 5.33
C GLY A 46 -8.25 0.43 5.52
N ARG A 47 -8.40 -0.28 4.43
CA ARG A 47 -8.56 -1.73 4.47
C ARG A 47 -7.27 -2.39 4.92
N ALA A 48 -7.34 -3.68 5.29
CA ALA A 48 -6.19 -4.41 5.83
C ALA A 48 -4.93 -4.30 4.96
N ASN A 49 -5.10 -4.25 3.64
CA ASN A 49 -4.00 -4.24 2.68
C ASN A 49 -3.67 -2.84 2.14
N SER A 50 -4.27 -1.79 2.70
CA SER A 50 -4.02 -0.44 2.21
C SER A 50 -4.05 0.58 3.34
N LEU A 51 -3.41 1.73 3.10
CA LEU A 51 -3.38 2.87 4.01
C LEU A 51 -3.82 4.12 3.26
N LEU A 52 -4.58 4.97 3.94
CA LEU A 52 -4.97 6.29 3.44
C LEU A 52 -4.17 7.36 4.17
N PHE A 53 -3.65 8.32 3.43
CA PHE A 53 -2.90 9.41 4.04
C PHE A 53 -3.17 10.73 3.34
N GLN A 54 -3.03 11.82 4.08
CA GLN A 54 -3.17 13.17 3.57
C GLN A 54 -1.80 13.76 3.28
N ALA A 55 -1.67 14.36 2.10
CA ALA A 55 -0.45 14.98 1.63
C ALA A 55 -0.81 16.17 0.73
N PRO A 56 0.16 17.02 0.34
CA PRO A 56 -0.12 18.11 -0.60
C PRO A 56 -0.74 17.61 -1.90
N GLU A 57 -1.66 18.36 -2.47
CA GLU A 57 -2.35 18.00 -3.71
C GLU A 57 -1.39 17.79 -4.89
N THR A 58 -0.22 18.40 -4.84
CA THR A 58 0.81 18.29 -5.87
C THR A 58 1.61 16.99 -5.79
N LEU A 59 1.41 16.18 -4.75
CA LEU A 59 2.20 14.96 -4.52
C LEU A 59 2.09 13.98 -5.69
N GLY A 60 0.89 13.75 -6.20
CA GLY A 60 0.68 12.81 -7.31
C GLY A 60 1.49 13.15 -8.55
N GLU A 61 1.49 14.42 -8.93
CA GLU A 61 2.26 14.90 -10.08
C GLU A 61 3.77 14.80 -9.83
N ALA A 62 4.22 15.19 -8.64
CA ALA A 62 5.63 15.12 -8.29
C ALA A 62 6.15 13.68 -8.32
N LEU A 63 5.35 12.72 -7.87
CA LEU A 63 5.71 11.30 -7.94
C LEU A 63 5.72 10.77 -9.37
N ARG A 64 4.79 11.21 -10.22
CA ARG A 64 4.79 10.83 -11.64
C ARG A 64 6.07 11.25 -12.33
N GLN A 65 6.54 12.43 -12.06
CA GLN A 65 7.79 12.94 -12.61
C GLN A 65 8.98 12.07 -12.23
N ARG A 66 8.86 11.34 -11.13
CA ARG A 66 9.89 10.40 -10.65
C ARG A 66 9.61 8.96 -11.03
N GLY A 67 8.61 8.72 -11.88
CA GLY A 67 8.27 7.38 -12.36
C GLY A 67 7.42 6.57 -11.42
N ALA A 68 6.83 7.18 -10.39
CA ALA A 68 5.95 6.50 -9.45
C ALA A 68 4.51 6.97 -9.61
N VAL A 69 3.55 6.08 -9.35
CA VAL A 69 2.12 6.39 -9.43
C VAL A 69 1.47 6.06 -8.09
N LEU A 70 0.74 7.04 -7.55
CA LEU A 70 -0.02 6.88 -6.32
C LEU A 70 -1.49 7.17 -6.60
N ARG A 71 -2.38 6.35 -6.03
CA ARG A 71 -3.81 6.51 -6.28
C ARG A 71 -4.38 7.64 -5.43
N SER A 72 -4.97 8.64 -6.10
CA SER A 72 -5.67 9.72 -5.44
C SER A 72 -7.05 9.28 -4.96
N CYS A 73 -7.46 9.75 -3.78
CA CYS A 73 -8.78 9.50 -3.22
C CYS A 73 -9.67 10.75 -3.28
N ALA A 74 -9.38 11.69 -4.17
CA ALA A 74 -10.13 12.93 -4.30
C ALA A 74 -11.62 12.70 -4.60
N ASN A 75 -11.96 11.60 -5.28
CA ASN A 75 -13.34 11.24 -5.64
C ASN A 75 -14.05 10.40 -4.59
N TYR A 76 -13.38 10.06 -3.48
CA TYR A 76 -13.98 9.24 -2.45
C TYR A 76 -14.91 10.09 -1.56
N PRO A 77 -16.10 9.59 -1.20
CA PRO A 77 -17.00 10.31 -0.29
C PRO A 77 -16.31 10.59 1.05
N GLY A 78 -16.40 11.83 1.50
CA GLY A 78 -15.81 12.26 2.77
C GLY A 78 -14.33 12.58 2.70
N LEU A 79 -13.68 12.30 1.57
CA LEU A 79 -12.28 12.65 1.32
C LEU A 79 -12.24 13.69 0.21
N GLY A 80 -11.30 14.59 0.29
CA GLY A 80 -11.10 15.62 -0.73
C GLY A 80 -9.76 15.48 -1.42
N PRO A 81 -9.37 16.49 -2.22
CA PRO A 81 -8.02 16.54 -2.77
C PRO A 81 -6.98 16.48 -1.65
N GLY A 82 -5.86 15.84 -1.93
CA GLY A 82 -4.80 15.67 -0.95
C GLY A 82 -4.84 14.36 -0.19
N TRP A 83 -5.85 13.52 -0.42
CA TRP A 83 -5.91 12.18 0.13
C TRP A 83 -5.44 11.16 -0.89
N TYR A 84 -4.58 10.24 -0.44
CA TYR A 84 -3.99 9.22 -1.29
C TYR A 84 -4.09 7.86 -0.63
N ARG A 85 -4.08 6.81 -1.46
CA ARG A 85 -4.09 5.43 -1.00
C ARG A 85 -2.84 4.70 -1.48
N THR A 86 -2.19 3.98 -0.58
CA THR A 86 -1.10 3.08 -0.93
C THR A 86 -1.40 1.68 -0.44
N ALA A 87 -1.02 0.69 -1.23
CA ALA A 87 -1.12 -0.70 -0.82
C ALA A 87 0.07 -1.05 0.09
N VAL A 88 -0.17 -1.93 1.05
CA VAL A 88 0.91 -2.52 1.84
C VAL A 88 1.58 -3.57 0.97
N ARG A 89 2.85 -3.42 0.70
CA ARG A 89 3.63 -4.27 -0.20
C ARG A 89 4.80 -4.89 0.55
N THR A 90 5.78 -5.42 -0.20
CA THR A 90 6.99 -5.97 0.41
C THR A 90 7.83 -4.89 1.09
N GLY A 91 8.72 -5.31 2.00
CA GLY A 91 9.60 -4.36 2.69
C GLY A 91 10.36 -3.45 1.76
N PRO A 92 11.08 -3.99 0.76
CA PRO A 92 11.82 -3.14 -0.20
C PRO A 92 10.93 -2.17 -0.98
N GLU A 93 9.73 -2.60 -1.39
CA GLU A 93 8.81 -1.72 -2.11
C GLU A 93 8.28 -0.60 -1.22
N ASN A 94 7.94 -0.90 0.03
CA ASN A 94 7.49 0.11 0.99
C ASN A 94 8.60 1.10 1.33
N GLU A 95 9.82 0.64 1.49
CA GLU A 95 10.97 1.50 1.74
C GLU A 95 11.25 2.43 0.56
N GLN A 96 11.11 1.92 -0.66
CA GLN A 96 11.28 2.72 -1.87
C GLN A 96 10.22 3.83 -1.94
N LEU A 97 8.97 3.52 -1.60
CA LEU A 97 7.91 4.51 -1.54
C LEU A 97 8.23 5.58 -0.51
N LEU A 98 8.62 5.20 0.70
CA LEU A 98 8.95 6.14 1.76
C LEU A 98 10.13 7.05 1.37
N LYS A 99 11.11 6.50 0.69
CA LYS A 99 12.25 7.28 0.19
C LYS A 99 11.81 8.32 -0.83
N LEU A 100 10.98 7.93 -1.80
CA LEU A 100 10.45 8.85 -2.80
C LEU A 100 9.59 9.94 -2.17
N LEU A 101 8.75 9.58 -1.21
CA LEU A 101 7.93 10.56 -0.50
C LEU A 101 8.79 11.56 0.27
N ALA A 102 9.83 11.10 0.93
CA ALA A 102 10.75 11.98 1.64
C ALA A 102 11.43 12.98 0.70
N GLU A 103 11.83 12.53 -0.49
CA GLU A 103 12.43 13.40 -1.50
C GLU A 103 11.46 14.46 -2.02
N VAL A 104 10.21 14.09 -2.22
CA VAL A 104 9.19 14.97 -2.78
C VAL A 104 8.64 15.96 -1.76
N LEU A 105 8.54 15.54 -0.50
CA LEU A 105 7.92 16.35 0.56
C LEU A 105 8.88 17.34 1.23
N GLU A 106 10.14 17.29 0.90
CA GLU A 106 11.12 18.26 1.41
C GLU A 106 10.90 19.67 0.86
#